data_d8810d9249a8290ad16f76f35c9b4113
#
_entry.id   d8810d9249a8290ad16f76f35c9b4113
#
_cell.length_a   1.000
_cell.length_b   1.000
_cell.length_c   1.000
_cell.angle_alpha   90.00
_cell.angle_beta   90.00
_cell.angle_gamma   90.00
#
_symmetry.space_group_name_H-M   'P 1'
#
loop_
_entity.id
_entity.type
_entity.pdbx_description
1 polymer ?
#
loop_
_entity_poly.entity_id
_entity_poly.type
_entity_poly.pdbx_seq_one_letter_code
_entity_poly.pdbx_strand_id
1 'polypeptide(L)'
;RLLIVAIVACSNNSSKSAADNDSEGDATKATVQVPQFSADSAYQYIQTQADFGPRVPNTAAHKACGEFLAKKLEEFGAKVYNQHADLVAYDNTILKARNVIGAYNPESKRRVLLCAHWDSRPYADQDADKTKHHSPILGVNDGASGVGVLLEVARQLQQQAPAIGIDIIFFDAEDYGIPYFYQGAYKNDTWCLGSQYWGRVPHVDGYNARYGILLD
;
A
#
# COMPACT_ATOMS: atom_id res chain seq x y z
N ARG A 1 4.62 -17.90 15.58
CA ARG A 1 3.60 -17.94 16.66
C ARG A 1 2.28 -17.47 16.08
N LEU A 2 1.36 -18.41 15.93
CA LEU A 2 0.01 -18.21 15.40
C LEU A 2 -0.80 -17.40 16.40
N LEU A 3 -1.35 -16.26 15.99
CA LEU A 3 -2.31 -15.50 16.78
C LEU A 3 -3.72 -15.94 16.37
N ILE A 4 -4.39 -16.67 17.27
CA ILE A 4 -5.80 -17.06 17.09
C ILE A 4 -6.66 -15.93 17.65
N VAL A 5 -7.43 -15.29 16.78
CA VAL A 5 -8.48 -14.35 17.19
C VAL A 5 -9.76 -15.12 17.44
N ALA A 6 -10.20 -15.20 18.68
CA ALA A 6 -11.46 -15.82 19.06
C ALA A 6 -12.60 -14.80 18.89
N ILE A 7 -13.57 -15.10 18.03
CA ILE A 7 -14.83 -14.35 17.92
C ILE A 7 -15.81 -14.90 18.96
N VAL A 8 -16.16 -14.08 19.94
CA VAL A 8 -17.22 -14.40 20.91
C VAL A 8 -18.55 -13.92 20.35
N ALA A 9 -19.43 -14.87 20.01
CA ALA A 9 -20.81 -14.56 19.67
C ALA A 9 -21.64 -14.51 20.95
N CYS A 10 -22.18 -13.33 21.27
CA CYS A 10 -23.18 -13.16 22.33
C CYS A 10 -24.59 -13.45 21.79
N SER A 11 -25.20 -14.51 22.25
CA SER A 11 -26.62 -14.80 22.07
C SER A 11 -27.45 -14.00 23.06
N ASN A 12 -28.38 -13.17 22.56
CA ASN A 12 -29.34 -12.46 23.40
C ASN A 12 -30.58 -13.30 23.63
N ASN A 13 -30.92 -13.46 24.90
CA ASN A 13 -32.17 -14.05 25.36
C ASN A 13 -33.13 -12.95 25.75
N SER A 14 -34.36 -13.03 25.23
CA SER A 14 -35.40 -12.02 25.37
C SER A 14 -36.08 -12.08 26.74
N SER A 15 -36.31 -10.90 27.36
CA SER A 15 -37.42 -10.72 28.30
C SER A 15 -38.12 -9.39 27.98
N LYS A 16 -39.45 -9.49 27.78
CA LYS A 16 -40.40 -8.38 27.55
C LYS A 16 -40.64 -7.58 28.82
N SER A 17 -40.67 -6.25 28.75
CA SER A 17 -41.57 -5.43 29.52
C SER A 17 -41.77 -4.04 28.89
N ALA A 18 -43.04 -3.70 28.72
CA ALA A 18 -43.75 -2.43 28.73
C ALA A 18 -43.17 -1.17 28.05
N ALA A 19 -44.01 -0.67 27.19
CA ALA A 19 -44.20 0.60 26.52
C ALA A 19 -43.59 1.86 27.17
N ASP A 20 -42.78 2.58 26.38
CA ASP A 20 -42.75 4.02 26.35
C ASP A 20 -42.66 4.49 24.89
N ASN A 21 -43.57 5.41 24.55
CA ASN A 21 -43.83 5.90 23.21
C ASN A 21 -42.92 7.14 23.00
N ASP A 22 -41.68 6.96 22.52
CA ASP A 22 -40.85 8.04 22.01
C ASP A 22 -40.72 7.87 20.50
N SER A 23 -41.32 8.79 19.77
CA SER A 23 -41.21 8.95 18.33
C SER A 23 -39.76 9.38 17.97
N GLU A 24 -38.83 8.43 17.89
CA GLU A 24 -37.55 8.64 17.22
C GLU A 24 -37.80 8.70 15.70
N GLY A 25 -37.55 9.87 15.14
CA GLY A 25 -37.60 10.08 13.71
C GLY A 25 -36.70 9.08 13.02
N ASP A 26 -37.28 8.28 12.14
CA ASP A 26 -36.63 7.38 11.20
C ASP A 26 -35.69 8.20 10.29
N ALA A 27 -34.46 8.46 10.75
CA ALA A 27 -33.41 8.95 9.91
C ALA A 27 -33.03 7.79 8.97
N THR A 28 -33.69 7.72 7.82
CA THR A 28 -33.34 6.84 6.71
C THR A 28 -31.82 6.95 6.47
N LYS A 29 -31.06 5.96 6.94
CA LYS A 29 -29.64 5.85 6.61
C LYS A 29 -29.53 5.80 5.10
N ALA A 30 -29.07 6.90 4.49
CA ALA A 30 -28.79 6.93 3.06
C ALA A 30 -27.88 5.76 2.73
N THR A 31 -28.34 4.84 1.89
CA THR A 31 -27.54 3.70 1.41
C THR A 31 -26.41 4.28 0.59
N VAL A 32 -25.19 4.14 1.08
CA VAL A 32 -24.00 4.54 0.34
C VAL A 32 -23.87 3.61 -0.86
N GLN A 33 -23.98 4.18 -2.07
CA GLN A 33 -23.68 3.45 -3.30
C GLN A 33 -22.18 3.25 -3.38
N VAL A 34 -21.73 2.00 -3.35
CA VAL A 34 -20.30 1.66 -3.47
C VAL A 34 -20.04 1.24 -4.93
N PRO A 35 -19.07 1.84 -5.63
CA PRO A 35 -18.69 1.40 -6.98
C PRO A 35 -18.26 -0.07 -6.96
N GLN A 36 -18.53 -0.77 -8.06
CA GLN A 36 -18.19 -2.19 -8.16
C GLN A 36 -16.70 -2.35 -8.45
N PHE A 37 -15.99 -3.03 -7.55
CA PHE A 37 -14.59 -3.40 -7.73
C PHE A 37 -14.41 -4.39 -8.88
N SER A 38 -13.44 -4.13 -9.78
CA SER A 38 -13.10 -5.01 -10.88
C SER A 38 -11.85 -5.81 -10.57
N ALA A 39 -12.01 -7.10 -10.29
CA ALA A 39 -10.88 -8.01 -10.08
C ALA A 39 -9.99 -8.09 -11.33
N ASP A 40 -10.60 -8.11 -12.53
CA ASP A 40 -9.86 -8.16 -13.81
C ASP A 40 -8.96 -6.94 -13.99
N SER A 41 -9.45 -5.73 -13.64
CA SER A 41 -8.64 -4.52 -13.70
C SER A 41 -7.47 -4.58 -12.70
N ALA A 42 -7.71 -5.03 -11.47
CA ALA A 42 -6.65 -5.20 -10.48
C ALA A 42 -5.58 -6.18 -10.99
N TYR A 43 -5.99 -7.32 -11.54
CA TYR A 43 -5.08 -8.29 -12.15
C TYR A 43 -4.27 -7.72 -13.31
N GLN A 44 -4.88 -6.90 -14.18
CA GLN A 44 -4.16 -6.23 -15.26
C GLN A 44 -3.09 -5.27 -14.75
N TYR A 45 -3.34 -4.56 -13.65
CA TYR A 45 -2.33 -3.70 -13.02
C TYR A 45 -1.19 -4.51 -12.40
N ILE A 46 -1.48 -5.67 -11.82
CA ILE A 46 -0.46 -6.60 -11.32
C ILE A 46 0.39 -7.12 -12.48
N GLN A 47 -0.26 -7.59 -13.55
CA GLN A 47 0.43 -8.10 -14.74
C GLN A 47 1.33 -7.03 -15.37
N THR A 48 0.84 -5.79 -15.50
CA THR A 48 1.64 -4.68 -16.03
C THR A 48 2.89 -4.42 -15.21
N GLN A 49 2.80 -4.50 -13.89
CA GLN A 49 3.97 -4.37 -13.02
C GLN A 49 4.96 -5.52 -13.22
N ALA A 50 4.45 -6.76 -13.36
CA ALA A 50 5.25 -7.94 -13.63
C ALA A 50 5.97 -7.87 -15.00
N ASP A 51 5.32 -7.29 -16.01
CA ASP A 51 5.87 -7.15 -17.36
C ASP A 51 7.08 -6.21 -17.44
N PHE A 52 7.24 -5.27 -16.48
CA PHE A 52 8.48 -4.50 -16.35
C PHE A 52 9.68 -5.36 -15.91
N GLY A 53 9.42 -6.53 -15.32
CA GLY A 53 10.42 -7.37 -14.66
C GLY A 53 10.61 -7.03 -13.17
N PRO A 54 11.66 -7.58 -12.53
CA PRO A 54 11.97 -7.28 -11.15
C PRO A 54 12.19 -5.79 -10.92
N ARG A 55 11.39 -5.21 -10.02
CA ARG A 55 11.40 -3.76 -9.72
C ARG A 55 12.40 -3.44 -8.60
N VAL A 56 13.59 -4.02 -8.73
CA VAL A 56 14.66 -3.76 -7.75
C VAL A 56 15.12 -2.31 -7.85
N PRO A 57 15.24 -1.58 -6.74
CA PRO A 57 15.75 -0.20 -6.74
C PRO A 57 17.02 -0.02 -7.55
N ASN A 58 17.17 1.12 -8.23
CA ASN A 58 18.25 1.47 -9.15
C ASN A 58 18.21 0.79 -10.55
N THR A 59 17.26 -0.07 -10.85
CA THR A 59 17.13 -0.71 -12.17
C THR A 59 16.27 0.10 -13.14
N ALA A 60 16.40 -0.20 -14.45
CA ALA A 60 15.52 0.40 -15.45
C ALA A 60 14.05 -0.01 -15.29
N ALA A 61 13.80 -1.27 -14.89
CA ALA A 61 12.46 -1.79 -14.60
C ALA A 61 11.80 -1.03 -13.44
N HIS A 62 12.54 -0.80 -12.35
CA HIS A 62 12.10 0.00 -11.23
C HIS A 62 11.74 1.43 -11.67
N LYS A 63 12.63 2.11 -12.39
CA LYS A 63 12.35 3.46 -12.89
C LYS A 63 11.08 3.52 -13.74
N ALA A 64 10.94 2.61 -14.72
CA ALA A 64 9.81 2.57 -15.64
C ALA A 64 8.49 2.26 -14.90
N CYS A 65 8.51 1.31 -13.95
CA CYS A 65 7.34 1.00 -13.13
C CYS A 65 6.93 2.19 -12.25
N GLY A 66 7.86 2.87 -11.58
CA GLY A 66 7.56 4.07 -10.78
C GLY A 66 6.96 5.20 -11.61
N GLU A 67 7.38 5.38 -12.86
CA GLU A 67 6.76 6.34 -13.80
C GLU A 67 5.34 5.92 -14.18
N PHE A 68 5.12 4.63 -14.44
CA PHE A 68 3.79 4.06 -14.70
C PHE A 68 2.84 4.28 -13.52
N LEU A 69 3.26 3.99 -12.30
CA LEU A 69 2.44 4.14 -11.10
C LEU A 69 2.02 5.60 -10.87
N ALA A 70 2.95 6.54 -10.98
CA ALA A 70 2.65 7.96 -10.84
C ALA A 70 1.65 8.42 -11.91
N LYS A 71 1.87 8.03 -13.17
CA LYS A 71 0.97 8.34 -14.27
C LYS A 71 -0.43 7.75 -14.07
N LYS A 72 -0.54 6.51 -13.56
CA LYS A 72 -1.85 5.89 -13.29
C LYS A 72 -2.63 6.62 -12.19
N LEU A 73 -1.98 7.01 -11.10
CA LEU A 73 -2.64 7.79 -10.07
C LEU A 73 -3.11 9.15 -10.60
N GLU A 74 -2.31 9.81 -11.44
CA GLU A 74 -2.69 11.06 -12.10
C GLU A 74 -3.88 10.88 -13.07
N GLU A 75 -3.84 9.84 -13.92
CA GLU A 75 -4.95 9.46 -14.80
C GLU A 75 -6.26 9.20 -14.02
N PHE A 76 -6.16 8.67 -12.80
CA PHE A 76 -7.29 8.45 -11.92
C PHE A 76 -7.66 9.66 -11.04
N GLY A 77 -7.14 10.84 -11.37
CA GLY A 77 -7.55 12.10 -10.79
C GLY A 77 -6.92 12.44 -9.45
N ALA A 78 -5.89 11.73 -9.02
CA ALA A 78 -5.15 12.09 -7.81
C ALA A 78 -4.24 13.30 -8.05
N LYS A 79 -4.05 14.11 -7.01
CA LYS A 79 -2.88 15.00 -6.94
C LYS A 79 -1.66 14.14 -6.59
N VAL A 80 -0.71 14.03 -7.54
CA VAL A 80 0.43 13.12 -7.39
C VAL A 80 1.63 13.87 -6.80
N TYR A 81 2.30 13.22 -5.83
CA TYR A 81 3.59 13.62 -5.29
C TYR A 81 4.59 12.50 -5.54
N ASN A 82 5.76 12.84 -6.05
CA ASN A 82 6.88 11.94 -6.21
C ASN A 82 7.93 12.31 -5.16
N GLN A 83 8.04 11.50 -4.11
CA GLN A 83 9.00 11.73 -3.05
C GLN A 83 10.27 10.92 -3.34
N HIS A 84 11.27 11.59 -3.91
CA HIS A 84 12.59 11.01 -4.17
C HIS A 84 13.49 11.11 -2.95
N ALA A 85 14.25 10.05 -2.68
CA ALA A 85 15.23 10.02 -1.60
C ALA A 85 16.42 9.11 -1.94
N ASP A 86 17.59 9.49 -1.47
CA ASP A 86 18.78 8.64 -1.47
C ASP A 86 18.81 7.87 -0.13
N LEU A 87 18.48 6.58 -0.17
CA LEU A 87 18.39 5.73 1.01
C LEU A 87 19.59 4.79 1.06
N VAL A 88 20.15 4.60 2.25
CA VAL A 88 21.32 3.74 2.45
C VAL A 88 20.87 2.34 2.84
N ALA A 89 21.14 1.34 1.98
CA ALA A 89 20.86 -0.06 2.24
C ALA A 89 21.83 -0.69 3.24
N TYR A 90 21.55 -1.94 3.64
CA TYR A 90 22.37 -2.70 4.61
C TYR A 90 23.84 -2.84 4.20
N ASP A 91 24.13 -2.91 2.91
CA ASP A 91 25.44 -3.07 2.29
C ASP A 91 26.11 -1.74 1.91
N ASN A 92 25.53 -0.61 2.32
CA ASN A 92 25.88 0.76 1.98
C ASN A 92 25.58 1.17 0.53
N THR A 93 24.85 0.37 -0.22
CA THR A 93 24.32 0.79 -1.53
C THR A 93 23.39 1.98 -1.36
N ILE A 94 23.56 3.01 -2.19
CA ILE A 94 22.62 4.13 -2.26
C ILE A 94 21.46 3.78 -3.18
N LEU A 95 20.29 3.61 -2.62
CA LEU A 95 19.05 3.36 -3.35
C LEU A 95 18.41 4.70 -3.75
N LYS A 96 18.23 4.91 -5.06
CA LYS A 96 17.47 6.06 -5.59
C LYS A 96 15.99 5.78 -5.49
N ALA A 97 15.48 5.88 -4.28
CA ALA A 97 14.10 5.51 -3.97
C ALA A 97 13.10 6.59 -4.40
N ARG A 98 11.86 6.14 -4.66
CA ARG A 98 10.74 6.98 -5.06
C ARG A 98 9.44 6.48 -4.43
N ASN A 99 9.00 7.08 -3.35
CA ASN A 99 7.63 6.89 -2.90
C ASN A 99 6.67 7.63 -3.85
N VAL A 100 5.64 6.93 -4.34
CA VAL A 100 4.63 7.50 -5.23
C VAL A 100 3.34 7.69 -4.43
N ILE A 101 2.87 8.93 -4.35
CA ILE A 101 1.72 9.30 -3.50
C ILE A 101 0.64 9.93 -4.36
N GLY A 102 -0.59 9.40 -4.26
CA GLY A 102 -1.78 9.98 -4.87
C GLY A 102 -2.76 10.47 -3.81
N ALA A 103 -3.00 11.78 -3.77
CA ALA A 103 -3.93 12.39 -2.82
C ALA A 103 -5.26 12.75 -3.49
N TYR A 104 -6.34 12.17 -2.99
CA TYR A 104 -7.72 12.50 -3.34
C TYR A 104 -8.30 13.43 -2.29
N ASN A 105 -9.04 14.45 -2.73
CA ASN A 105 -9.59 15.50 -1.87
C ASN A 105 -8.51 16.03 -0.88
N PRO A 106 -7.40 16.60 -1.40
CA PRO A 106 -6.22 16.92 -0.61
C PRO A 106 -6.45 17.96 0.48
N GLU A 107 -7.47 18.81 0.34
CA GLU A 107 -7.84 19.85 1.31
C GLU A 107 -8.61 19.31 2.52
N SER A 108 -9.10 18.07 2.45
CA SER A 108 -9.85 17.46 3.55
C SER A 108 -8.94 17.15 4.73
N LYS A 109 -9.31 17.63 5.90
CA LYS A 109 -8.62 17.30 7.17
C LYS A 109 -8.96 15.90 7.71
N ARG A 110 -10.07 15.31 7.25
CA ARG A 110 -10.45 13.94 7.59
C ARG A 110 -9.90 13.01 6.52
N ARG A 111 -8.78 12.37 6.81
CA ARG A 111 -8.06 11.54 5.84
C ARG A 111 -7.90 10.09 6.30
N VAL A 112 -7.79 9.21 5.33
CA VAL A 112 -7.43 7.79 5.47
C VAL A 112 -6.21 7.53 4.58
N LEU A 113 -5.28 6.74 5.07
CA LEU A 113 -4.11 6.28 4.33
C LEU A 113 -4.34 4.84 3.84
N LEU A 114 -4.11 4.61 2.55
CA LEU A 114 -4.02 3.28 1.95
C LEU A 114 -2.60 3.13 1.40
N CYS A 115 -1.93 2.03 1.66
CA CYS A 115 -0.56 1.88 1.21
C CYS A 115 -0.20 0.43 0.87
N ALA A 116 0.81 0.29 0.04
CA ALA A 116 1.48 -0.96 -0.32
C ALA A 116 2.92 -0.62 -0.67
N HIS A 117 3.83 -1.60 -0.71
CA HIS A 117 5.12 -1.37 -1.36
C HIS A 117 5.06 -1.78 -2.84
N TRP A 118 5.97 -1.25 -3.67
CA TRP A 118 5.94 -1.50 -5.10
C TRP A 118 7.26 -2.03 -5.67
N ASP A 119 8.35 -1.93 -4.93
CA ASP A 119 9.63 -2.54 -5.28
C ASP A 119 9.58 -4.07 -5.15
N SER A 120 10.61 -4.75 -5.58
CA SER A 120 10.76 -6.19 -5.40
C SER A 120 12.15 -6.54 -4.89
N ARG A 121 12.22 -7.68 -4.19
CA ARG A 121 13.43 -8.17 -3.56
C ARG A 121 14.52 -8.47 -4.59
N PRO A 122 15.78 -8.02 -4.36
CA PRO A 122 16.91 -8.30 -5.23
C PRO A 122 17.41 -9.75 -5.15
N TYR A 123 16.91 -10.54 -4.20
CA TYR A 123 17.42 -11.87 -3.90
C TYR A 123 16.28 -12.87 -3.67
N ALA A 124 16.34 -14.02 -4.35
CA ALA A 124 15.48 -15.17 -4.07
C ALA A 124 16.07 -16.03 -2.94
N ASP A 125 16.50 -15.40 -1.85
CA ASP A 125 17.29 -16.02 -0.79
C ASP A 125 16.49 -17.02 0.08
N GLN A 126 15.18 -17.11 -0.13
CA GLN A 126 14.30 -18.11 0.46
C GLN A 126 13.91 -19.23 -0.50
N ASP A 127 14.37 -19.21 -1.77
CA ASP A 127 14.10 -20.29 -2.73
C ASP A 127 14.78 -21.59 -2.27
N ALA A 128 14.06 -22.71 -2.42
CA ALA A 128 14.62 -24.03 -2.11
C ALA A 128 15.87 -24.36 -2.97
N ASP A 129 15.93 -23.84 -4.19
CA ASP A 129 17.09 -23.91 -5.07
C ASP A 129 18.09 -22.79 -4.76
N LYS A 130 19.13 -23.14 -4.00
CA LYS A 130 20.16 -22.19 -3.58
C LYS A 130 20.93 -21.52 -4.75
N THR A 131 20.89 -22.10 -5.96
CA THR A 131 21.52 -21.48 -7.14
C THR A 131 20.82 -20.19 -7.55
N LYS A 132 19.56 -19.99 -7.13
CA LYS A 132 18.76 -18.80 -7.42
C LYS A 132 18.91 -17.68 -6.38
N HIS A 133 19.53 -17.95 -5.23
CA HIS A 133 19.56 -17.02 -4.10
C HIS A 133 20.06 -15.61 -4.46
N HIS A 134 20.94 -15.48 -5.45
CA HIS A 134 21.47 -14.19 -5.92
C HIS A 134 20.68 -13.61 -7.10
N SER A 135 19.54 -14.18 -7.46
CA SER A 135 18.66 -13.69 -8.52
C SER A 135 17.52 -12.86 -7.94
N PRO A 136 17.10 -11.79 -8.61
CA PRO A 136 15.94 -11.01 -8.15
C PRO A 136 14.65 -11.80 -8.33
N ILE A 137 13.67 -11.52 -7.48
CA ILE A 137 12.32 -12.06 -7.63
C ILE A 137 11.43 -11.11 -8.43
N LEU A 138 10.38 -11.66 -9.05
CA LEU A 138 9.43 -10.85 -9.82
C LEU A 138 8.48 -10.06 -8.90
N GLY A 139 8.29 -10.45 -7.64
CA GLY A 139 7.48 -9.74 -6.67
C GLY A 139 6.02 -9.53 -7.12
N VAL A 140 5.36 -10.58 -7.64
CA VAL A 140 3.99 -10.47 -8.17
C VAL A 140 2.97 -10.42 -7.05
N ASN A 141 3.12 -11.29 -6.05
CA ASN A 141 2.29 -11.26 -4.86
C ASN A 141 2.83 -10.23 -3.88
N ASP A 142 4.10 -10.33 -3.58
CA ASP A 142 4.84 -9.46 -2.67
C ASP A 142 5.23 -8.17 -3.41
N GLY A 143 4.53 -7.11 -3.05
CA GLY A 143 4.52 -5.76 -3.59
C GLY A 143 3.47 -5.52 -4.68
N ALA A 144 3.50 -6.20 -5.82
CA ALA A 144 2.64 -5.84 -6.96
C ALA A 144 1.15 -6.10 -6.71
N SER A 145 0.78 -7.08 -5.89
CA SER A 145 -0.64 -7.40 -5.63
C SER A 145 -1.34 -6.28 -4.87
N GLY A 146 -0.75 -5.80 -3.79
CA GLY A 146 -1.28 -4.68 -3.01
C GLY A 146 -1.42 -3.41 -3.85
N VAL A 147 -0.40 -3.11 -4.66
CA VAL A 147 -0.44 -1.98 -5.61
C VAL A 147 -1.55 -2.13 -6.65
N GLY A 148 -1.72 -3.33 -7.22
CA GLY A 148 -2.78 -3.59 -8.21
C GLY A 148 -4.18 -3.37 -7.65
N VAL A 149 -4.43 -3.83 -6.42
CA VAL A 149 -5.69 -3.57 -5.70
C VAL A 149 -5.88 -2.07 -5.47
N LEU A 150 -4.85 -1.35 -5.03
CA LEU A 150 -4.94 0.09 -4.75
C LEU A 150 -5.09 0.92 -6.02
N LEU A 151 -4.55 0.50 -7.17
CA LEU A 151 -4.83 1.15 -8.45
C LEU A 151 -6.29 0.97 -8.89
N GLU A 152 -6.90 -0.18 -8.62
CA GLU A 152 -8.33 -0.35 -8.85
C GLU A 152 -9.17 0.51 -7.90
N VAL A 153 -8.77 0.62 -6.62
CA VAL A 153 -9.40 1.56 -5.69
C VAL A 153 -9.27 3.00 -6.23
N ALA A 154 -8.11 3.40 -6.72
CA ALA A 154 -7.89 4.70 -7.34
C ALA A 154 -8.84 4.96 -8.52
N ARG A 155 -9.03 3.95 -9.38
CA ARG A 155 -9.99 4.01 -10.48
C ARG A 155 -11.43 4.19 -9.99
N GLN A 156 -11.81 3.55 -8.88
CA GLN A 156 -13.13 3.75 -8.27
C GLN A 156 -13.28 5.17 -7.68
N LEU A 157 -12.24 5.71 -7.06
CA LEU A 157 -12.24 7.07 -6.52
C LEU A 157 -12.40 8.13 -7.63
N GLN A 158 -11.91 7.87 -8.84
CA GLN A 158 -12.17 8.73 -10.00
C GLN A 158 -13.64 8.71 -10.41
N GLN A 159 -14.31 7.57 -10.34
CA GLN A 159 -15.72 7.44 -10.72
C GLN A 159 -16.66 8.07 -9.67
N GLN A 160 -16.29 7.93 -8.41
CA GLN A 160 -17.04 8.47 -7.30
C GLN A 160 -16.11 9.14 -6.29
N ALA A 161 -16.06 10.47 -6.35
CA ALA A 161 -15.20 11.26 -5.47
C ALA A 161 -15.55 11.01 -3.99
N PRO A 162 -14.56 10.76 -3.12
CA PRO A 162 -14.81 10.50 -1.71
C PRO A 162 -15.18 11.77 -0.96
N ALA A 163 -16.04 11.64 0.08
CA ALA A 163 -16.37 12.75 0.97
C ALA A 163 -15.25 13.12 1.96
N ILE A 164 -14.21 12.29 2.04
CA ILE A 164 -13.04 12.47 2.91
C ILE A 164 -11.77 12.48 2.05
N GLY A 165 -10.65 12.90 2.62
CA GLY A 165 -9.35 12.75 1.99
C GLY A 165 -8.92 11.29 1.98
N ILE A 166 -8.37 10.84 0.86
CA ILE A 166 -7.74 9.52 0.76
C ILE A 166 -6.36 9.72 0.14
N ASP A 167 -5.34 9.19 0.80
CA ASP A 167 -4.00 9.11 0.27
C ASP A 167 -3.68 7.66 -0.06
N ILE A 168 -3.24 7.41 -1.28
CA ILE A 168 -2.68 6.13 -1.70
C ILE A 168 -1.18 6.33 -1.79
N ILE A 169 -0.41 5.55 -1.02
CA ILE A 169 1.06 5.62 -1.05
C ILE A 169 1.62 4.27 -1.48
N PHE A 170 2.41 4.28 -2.54
CA PHE A 170 3.24 3.17 -2.94
C PHE A 170 4.65 3.44 -2.41
N PHE A 171 5.02 2.72 -1.34
CA PHE A 171 6.33 2.82 -0.71
C PHE A 171 7.39 2.08 -1.53
N ASP A 172 8.58 2.65 -1.59
CA ASP A 172 9.72 2.08 -2.27
C ASP A 172 10.75 1.52 -1.27
N ALA A 173 11.66 0.69 -1.76
CA ALA A 173 12.77 0.13 -0.99
C ALA A 173 12.30 -0.53 0.33
N GLU A 174 11.17 -1.24 0.27
CA GLU A 174 10.70 -2.08 1.36
C GLU A 174 11.58 -3.30 1.48
N ASP A 175 11.83 -3.98 0.35
CA ASP A 175 12.28 -5.36 0.28
C ASP A 175 13.79 -5.50 -0.03
N TYR A 176 14.55 -4.40 0.06
CA TYR A 176 16.00 -4.39 -0.09
C TYR A 176 16.73 -4.66 1.25
N GLY A 177 16.16 -5.53 2.09
CA GLY A 177 16.70 -5.87 3.39
C GLY A 177 17.82 -6.93 3.33
N ILE A 178 18.42 -7.21 4.49
CA ILE A 178 19.53 -8.17 4.64
C ILE A 178 19.11 -9.57 4.17
N PRO A 179 19.81 -10.18 3.17
CA PRO A 179 19.52 -11.53 2.73
C PRO A 179 20.10 -12.60 3.69
N TYR A 180 19.52 -13.80 3.68
CA TYR A 180 19.95 -14.91 4.54
C TYR A 180 21.40 -15.33 4.37
N PHE A 181 21.99 -15.10 3.21
CA PHE A 181 23.39 -15.45 2.95
C PHE A 181 24.39 -14.36 3.35
N TYR A 182 23.92 -13.23 3.88
CA TYR A 182 24.80 -12.13 4.31
C TYR A 182 25.67 -12.52 5.51
N GLN A 183 26.98 -12.32 5.37
CA GLN A 183 27.98 -12.68 6.41
C GLN A 183 28.50 -11.47 7.18
N GLY A 184 27.99 -10.29 6.90
CA GLY A 184 28.41 -9.05 7.58
C GLY A 184 27.75 -8.86 8.95
N ALA A 185 28.08 -7.77 9.61
CA ALA A 185 27.45 -7.41 10.87
C ALA A 185 25.95 -7.12 10.67
N TYR A 186 25.11 -7.64 11.56
CA TYR A 186 23.69 -7.36 11.55
C TYR A 186 23.45 -5.86 11.78
N LYS A 187 22.56 -5.29 10.97
CA LYS A 187 22.10 -3.90 11.09
C LYS A 187 20.59 -3.92 11.33
N ASN A 188 20.13 -3.12 12.28
CA ASN A 188 18.70 -2.88 12.48
C ASN A 188 18.13 -2.00 11.38
N ASP A 189 16.81 -2.04 11.23
CA ASP A 189 16.03 -1.10 10.42
C ASP A 189 16.45 -1.03 8.94
N THR A 190 16.81 -2.19 8.36
CA THR A 190 17.28 -2.30 6.97
C THR A 190 16.16 -2.59 5.97
N TRP A 191 14.94 -2.76 6.44
CA TRP A 191 13.73 -3.00 5.66
C TRP A 191 12.83 -1.76 5.66
N CYS A 192 11.87 -1.70 4.75
CA CYS A 192 10.86 -0.65 4.71
C CYS A 192 11.45 0.78 4.64
N LEU A 193 12.59 0.95 3.96
CA LEU A 193 13.35 2.20 4.00
C LEU A 193 12.56 3.41 3.47
N GLY A 194 11.72 3.21 2.45
CA GLY A 194 10.88 4.27 1.89
C GLY A 194 9.79 4.73 2.86
N SER A 195 9.11 3.80 3.53
CA SER A 195 8.11 4.15 4.53
C SER A 195 8.73 4.76 5.79
N GLN A 196 9.91 4.29 6.21
CA GLN A 196 10.70 4.93 7.28
C GLN A 196 11.06 6.39 6.92
N TYR A 197 11.49 6.64 5.67
CA TYR A 197 11.79 7.99 5.20
C TYR A 197 10.55 8.87 5.22
N TRP A 198 9.44 8.39 4.65
CA TRP A 198 8.18 9.12 4.64
C TRP A 198 7.66 9.43 6.05
N GLY A 199 7.83 8.50 7.01
CA GLY A 199 7.43 8.73 8.40
C GLY A 199 8.19 9.88 9.08
N ARG A 200 9.44 10.13 8.65
CA ARG A 200 10.25 11.26 9.14
C ARG A 200 10.00 12.56 8.36
N VAL A 201 9.73 12.43 7.07
CA VAL A 201 9.54 13.56 6.14
C VAL A 201 8.29 13.29 5.30
N PRO A 202 7.08 13.47 5.85
CA PRO A 202 5.86 13.26 5.07
C PRO A 202 5.76 14.26 3.91
N HIS A 203 5.03 13.87 2.87
CA HIS A 203 4.88 14.64 1.62
C HIS A 203 4.15 15.98 1.78
N VAL A 204 3.49 16.18 2.92
CA VAL A 204 2.88 17.46 3.33
C VAL A 204 3.14 17.70 4.81
N ASP A 205 3.40 18.93 5.18
CA ASP A 205 3.66 19.31 6.57
C ASP A 205 2.44 19.04 7.45
N GLY A 206 2.69 18.48 8.65
CA GLY A 206 1.64 18.18 9.60
C GLY A 206 0.67 17.08 9.13
N TYR A 207 1.12 16.20 8.23
CA TYR A 207 0.30 15.08 7.74
C TYR A 207 -0.32 14.28 8.88
N ASN A 208 -1.63 14.05 8.79
CA ASN A 208 -2.36 13.24 9.78
C ASN A 208 -3.48 12.46 9.08
N ALA A 209 -3.48 11.15 9.21
CA ALA A 209 -4.58 10.27 8.81
C ALA A 209 -5.23 9.64 10.06
N ARG A 210 -6.54 9.46 10.03
CA ARG A 210 -7.27 8.84 11.16
C ARG A 210 -6.83 7.39 11.40
N TYR A 211 -6.53 6.69 10.32
CA TYR A 211 -5.96 5.34 10.31
C TYR A 211 -5.36 5.06 8.93
N GLY A 212 -4.54 4.03 8.87
CA GLY A 212 -3.96 3.51 7.64
C GLY A 212 -4.33 2.04 7.43
N ILE A 213 -4.40 1.64 6.18
CA ILE A 213 -4.55 0.23 5.74
C ILE A 213 -3.37 -0.08 4.83
N LEU A 214 -2.56 -1.04 5.24
CA LEU A 214 -1.47 -1.60 4.44
C LEU A 214 -1.97 -2.88 3.76
N LEU A 215 -1.68 -3.00 2.47
CA LEU A 215 -1.85 -4.20 1.66
C LEU A 215 -0.46 -4.75 1.33
N ASP A 216 -0.16 -5.95 1.88
CA ASP A 216 1.10 -6.64 1.72
C ASP A 216 0.86 -8.15 1.66
#